data_7b248f655e95ddff87ca2ed47a0d57c3
#
_entry.id   7b248f655e95ddff87ca2ed47a0d57c3
#
_cell.length_a   1.000
_cell.length_b   1.000
_cell.length_c   1.000
_cell.angle_alpha   90.00
_cell.angle_beta   90.00
_cell.angle_gamma   90.00
#
_symmetry.space_group_name_H-M   'P 1'
#
loop_
_entity.id
_entity.type
_entity.pdbx_description
1 polymer ?
#
loop_
_entity_poly.entity_id
_entity_poly.type
_entity_poly.pdbx_seq_one_letter_code
_entity_poly.pdbx_strand_id
1 'polypeptide(L)'
;MPGRTWLDHKADALAEELAASGMHLDRQRAGELITDRVRAVAALMRVTEQTARKYLDDETVKDIARRMLFEFVDEQPGADLMKVPRTIPLALVLAGVIVAALAEAMQVVAANEPSDRLGDVVVTYGQALSGFGQIIAAAAPGQAGDPAEIMFPAALLRRTARYIGNAADLAANGGKLPDGVPEAVRGELAATLRRDADGLIAVTSTV
;
A
#
# COMPACT_ATOMS: atom_id res chain seq x y z
N MET A 1 38.36 -12.13 1.23
CA MET A 1 37.17 -11.28 1.20
C MET A 1 36.51 -11.39 2.56
N PRO A 2 36.18 -10.30 3.28
CA PRO A 2 35.41 -10.40 4.51
C PRO A 2 34.05 -11.00 4.19
N GLY A 3 33.65 -12.01 4.95
CA GLY A 3 32.36 -12.68 4.77
C GLY A 3 31.20 -11.69 4.95
N ARG A 4 30.13 -11.82 4.18
CA ARG A 4 28.92 -11.02 4.32
C ARG A 4 28.40 -11.15 5.76
N THR A 5 28.13 -10.02 6.40
CA THR A 5 27.56 -10.00 7.75
C THR A 5 26.06 -10.33 7.70
N TRP A 6 25.45 -10.68 8.84
CA TRP A 6 24.01 -10.83 8.97
C TRP A 6 23.26 -9.58 8.49
N LEU A 7 23.77 -8.39 8.85
CA LEU A 7 23.17 -7.11 8.45
C LEU A 7 23.21 -6.92 6.92
N ASP A 8 24.36 -7.25 6.30
CA ASP A 8 24.50 -7.18 4.85
C ASP A 8 23.45 -8.05 4.13
N HIS A 9 23.24 -9.27 4.63
CA HIS A 9 22.25 -10.19 4.05
C HIS A 9 20.82 -9.63 4.16
N LYS A 10 20.46 -9.09 5.32
CA LYS A 10 19.11 -8.52 5.54
C LYS A 10 18.89 -7.22 4.78
N ALA A 11 19.92 -6.39 4.66
CA ALA A 11 19.88 -5.16 3.86
C ALA A 11 19.71 -5.48 2.36
N ASP A 12 20.44 -6.48 1.85
CA ASP A 12 20.29 -6.93 0.46
C ASP A 12 18.86 -7.48 0.22
N ALA A 13 18.34 -8.33 1.12
CA ALA A 13 16.99 -8.87 1.00
C ALA A 13 15.90 -7.78 1.02
N LEU A 14 16.04 -6.76 1.88
CA LEU A 14 15.12 -5.62 1.93
C LEU A 14 15.16 -4.82 0.63
N ALA A 15 16.37 -4.50 0.14
CA ALA A 15 16.55 -3.74 -1.10
C ALA A 15 16.02 -4.51 -2.33
N GLU A 16 16.24 -5.82 -2.41
CA GLU A 16 15.73 -6.69 -3.49
C GLU A 16 14.18 -6.74 -3.48
N GLU A 17 13.56 -6.90 -2.31
CA GLU A 17 12.10 -6.95 -2.20
C GLU A 17 11.45 -5.62 -2.60
N LEU A 18 12.05 -4.49 -2.19
CA LEU A 18 11.61 -3.15 -2.59
C LEU A 18 11.82 -2.92 -4.09
N ALA A 19 12.96 -3.34 -4.65
CA ALA A 19 13.24 -3.23 -6.08
C ALA A 19 12.26 -4.04 -6.94
N ALA A 20 11.85 -5.23 -6.49
CA ALA A 20 10.82 -6.03 -7.14
C ALA A 20 9.47 -5.30 -7.24
N SER A 21 9.24 -4.32 -6.35
CA SER A 21 8.04 -3.47 -6.33
C SER A 21 8.27 -2.09 -6.97
N GLY A 22 9.41 -1.89 -7.64
CA GLY A 22 9.75 -0.64 -8.34
C GLY A 22 10.30 0.47 -7.45
N MET A 23 10.61 0.19 -6.17
CA MET A 23 11.23 1.15 -5.26
C MET A 23 12.74 0.85 -5.14
N HIS A 24 13.57 1.82 -5.45
CA HIS A 24 15.03 1.69 -5.29
C HIS A 24 15.47 2.24 -3.93
N LEU A 25 16.01 1.38 -3.10
CA LEU A 25 16.64 1.72 -1.84
C LEU A 25 18.11 1.31 -1.90
N ASP A 26 19.01 2.25 -1.61
CA ASP A 26 20.42 1.91 -1.54
C ASP A 26 20.71 1.00 -0.33
N ARG A 27 21.76 0.19 -0.45
CA ARG A 27 22.13 -0.82 0.54
C ARG A 27 22.46 -0.22 1.91
N GLN A 28 23.08 0.96 1.95
CA GLN A 28 23.43 1.61 3.20
C GLN A 28 22.15 1.99 3.95
N ARG A 29 21.21 2.61 3.25
CA ARG A 29 19.93 3.01 3.85
C ARG A 29 19.09 1.79 4.27
N ALA A 30 19.10 0.72 3.50
CA ALA A 30 18.48 -0.55 3.90
C ALA A 30 19.10 -1.08 5.21
N GLY A 31 20.42 -1.04 5.35
CA GLY A 31 21.13 -1.44 6.56
C GLY A 31 20.78 -0.59 7.79
N GLU A 32 20.65 0.72 7.61
CA GLU A 32 20.21 1.65 8.67
C GLU A 32 18.79 1.28 9.16
N LEU A 33 17.85 1.07 8.25
CA LEU A 33 16.47 0.70 8.57
C LEU A 33 16.39 -0.65 9.32
N ILE A 34 17.13 -1.66 8.88
CA ILE A 34 17.21 -2.95 9.59
C ILE A 34 17.79 -2.75 10.99
N THR A 35 18.82 -1.91 11.13
CA THR A 35 19.44 -1.62 12.43
C THR A 35 18.45 -0.93 13.37
N ASP A 36 17.73 0.07 12.89
CA ASP A 36 16.72 0.79 13.68
C ASP A 36 15.58 -0.14 14.09
N ARG A 37 15.17 -1.05 13.21
CA ARG A 37 14.16 -2.06 13.54
C ARG A 37 14.64 -3.03 14.62
N VAL A 38 15.88 -3.49 14.56
CA VAL A 38 16.49 -4.32 15.61
C VAL A 38 16.44 -3.60 16.96
N ARG A 39 16.82 -2.31 16.99
CA ARG A 39 16.79 -1.50 18.21
C ARG A 39 15.38 -1.34 18.77
N ALA A 40 14.42 -1.06 17.87
CA ALA A 40 13.02 -0.93 18.27
C ALA A 40 12.47 -2.23 18.87
N VAL A 41 12.74 -3.39 18.26
CA VAL A 41 12.35 -4.71 18.77
C VAL A 41 13.05 -4.99 20.10
N ALA A 42 14.35 -4.71 20.23
CA ALA A 42 15.11 -4.91 21.46
C ALA A 42 14.52 -4.09 22.61
N ALA A 43 14.18 -2.82 22.37
CA ALA A 43 13.58 -1.93 23.35
C ALA A 43 12.17 -2.41 23.76
N LEU A 44 11.33 -2.75 22.78
CA LEU A 44 9.95 -3.19 23.01
C LEU A 44 9.90 -4.49 23.83
N MET A 45 10.73 -5.47 23.45
CA MET A 45 10.78 -6.77 24.10
C MET A 45 11.70 -6.82 25.32
N ARG A 46 12.43 -5.73 25.62
CA ARG A 46 13.42 -5.64 26.71
C ARG A 46 14.49 -6.75 26.62
N VAL A 47 14.98 -6.98 25.41
CA VAL A 47 16.04 -7.97 25.14
C VAL A 47 17.26 -7.28 24.53
N THR A 48 18.38 -8.00 24.38
CA THR A 48 19.57 -7.48 23.69
C THR A 48 19.31 -7.40 22.18
N GLU A 49 20.02 -6.51 21.48
CA GLU A 49 19.96 -6.42 20.01
C GLU A 49 20.32 -7.77 19.34
N GLN A 50 21.28 -8.52 19.93
CA GLN A 50 21.63 -9.85 19.45
C GLN A 50 20.46 -10.83 19.54
N THR A 51 19.66 -10.76 20.60
CA THR A 51 18.44 -11.56 20.72
C THR A 51 17.36 -11.07 19.78
N ALA A 52 17.19 -9.75 19.64
CA ALA A 52 16.22 -9.15 18.74
C ALA A 52 16.44 -9.53 17.25
N ARG A 53 17.69 -9.71 16.81
CA ARG A 53 18.02 -10.20 15.46
C ARG A 53 17.37 -11.53 15.10
N LYS A 54 17.09 -12.40 16.07
CA LYS A 54 16.44 -13.69 15.85
C LYS A 54 14.98 -13.56 15.42
N TYR A 55 14.36 -12.43 15.71
CA TYR A 55 12.98 -12.12 15.33
C TYR A 55 12.87 -11.39 13.97
N LEU A 56 14.01 -11.02 13.37
CA LEU A 56 14.06 -10.49 12.01
C LEU A 56 14.50 -11.58 11.02
N ASP A 57 13.63 -12.55 10.82
CA ASP A 57 13.79 -13.55 9.76
C ASP A 57 13.51 -12.94 8.37
N ASP A 58 13.61 -13.74 7.31
CA ASP A 58 13.42 -13.26 5.94
C ASP A 58 11.96 -12.86 5.67
N GLU A 59 10.99 -13.52 6.32
CA GLU A 59 9.58 -13.17 6.18
C GLU A 59 9.29 -11.82 6.86
N THR A 60 9.85 -11.59 8.03
CA THR A 60 9.77 -10.28 8.72
C THR A 60 10.38 -9.16 7.86
N VAL A 61 11.49 -9.43 7.14
CA VAL A 61 12.10 -8.45 6.23
C VAL A 61 11.17 -8.14 5.05
N LYS A 62 10.51 -9.14 4.48
CA LYS A 62 9.50 -8.93 3.44
C LYS A 62 8.30 -8.13 3.95
N ASP A 63 7.85 -8.40 5.16
CA ASP A 63 6.77 -7.61 5.79
C ASP A 63 7.20 -6.15 6.02
N ILE A 64 8.45 -5.92 6.43
CA ILE A 64 9.02 -4.57 6.51
C ILE A 64 9.01 -3.90 5.13
N ALA A 65 9.49 -4.59 4.09
CA ALA A 65 9.47 -4.06 2.73
C ALA A 65 8.04 -3.69 2.29
N ARG A 66 7.08 -4.58 2.52
CA ARG A 66 5.67 -4.31 2.23
C ARG A 66 5.16 -3.07 2.96
N ARG A 67 5.45 -2.94 4.26
CA ARG A 67 5.05 -1.75 5.04
C ARG A 67 5.72 -0.49 4.53
N MET A 68 7.01 -0.54 4.22
CA MET A 68 7.73 0.60 3.63
C MET A 68 7.15 1.02 2.29
N LEU A 69 6.74 0.10 1.44
CA LEU A 69 6.02 0.42 0.21
C LEU A 69 4.75 1.23 0.49
N PHE A 70 4.16 1.07 1.68
CA PHE A 70 3.00 1.83 2.11
C PHE A 70 3.35 3.18 2.74
N GLU A 71 4.45 3.29 3.47
CA GLU A 71 4.84 4.49 4.22
C GLU A 71 5.65 5.47 3.36
N PHE A 72 6.61 4.98 2.55
CA PHE A 72 7.51 5.84 1.78
C PHE A 72 6.86 6.58 0.60
N VAL A 73 5.71 6.13 0.15
CA VAL A 73 4.97 6.85 -0.89
C VAL A 73 4.43 8.19 -0.34
N ASP A 74 4.30 8.33 0.98
CA ASP A 74 3.81 9.56 1.61
C ASP A 74 4.92 10.60 1.89
N GLU A 75 6.20 10.23 1.84
CA GLU A 75 7.31 11.11 2.25
C GLU A 75 7.95 11.95 1.12
N GLN A 76 7.52 11.80 -0.13
CA GLN A 76 7.92 12.72 -1.19
C GLN A 76 6.77 13.67 -1.56
N PRO A 77 6.56 14.73 -0.77
CA PRO A 77 5.56 15.74 -1.11
C PRO A 77 5.97 16.41 -2.41
N GLY A 78 5.23 16.18 -3.47
CA GLY A 78 5.31 16.93 -4.72
C GLY A 78 5.98 16.23 -5.92
N ALA A 79 6.67 15.09 -5.74
CA ALA A 79 7.39 14.47 -6.86
C ALA A 79 6.49 13.70 -7.85
N ASP A 80 5.25 13.40 -7.49
CA ASP A 80 4.38 12.52 -8.29
C ASP A 80 2.92 13.03 -8.33
N LEU A 81 2.76 14.36 -8.39
CA LEU A 81 1.44 14.97 -8.56
C LEU A 81 1.10 15.02 -10.05
N MET A 82 0.02 14.37 -10.42
CA MET A 82 -0.54 14.43 -11.76
C MET A 82 -1.63 15.48 -11.85
N LYS A 83 -1.71 16.16 -13.00
CA LYS A 83 -2.77 17.10 -13.29
C LYS A 83 -4.00 16.36 -13.82
N VAL A 84 -5.12 16.53 -13.15
CA VAL A 84 -6.40 15.95 -13.58
C VAL A 84 -7.38 17.08 -13.88
N PRO A 85 -8.09 17.05 -15.03
CA PRO A 85 -9.09 18.05 -15.35
C PRO A 85 -10.12 18.19 -14.22
N ARG A 86 -10.33 19.42 -13.74
CA ARG A 86 -11.30 19.72 -12.68
C ARG A 86 -12.72 19.80 -13.24
N THR A 87 -13.30 18.67 -13.57
CA THR A 87 -14.74 18.56 -13.65
C THR A 87 -15.24 18.03 -12.32
N ILE A 88 -15.83 18.89 -11.48
CA ILE A 88 -16.34 18.55 -10.15
C ILE A 88 -17.11 17.20 -10.12
N PRO A 89 -18.00 16.92 -11.11
CA PRO A 89 -18.67 15.63 -11.16
C PRO A 89 -17.73 14.44 -11.33
N LEU A 90 -16.69 14.57 -12.15
CA LEU A 90 -15.74 13.48 -12.42
C LEU A 90 -14.89 13.18 -11.19
N ALA A 91 -14.39 14.19 -10.48
CA ALA A 91 -13.61 13.99 -9.28
C ALA A 91 -14.43 13.31 -8.15
N LEU A 92 -15.71 13.70 -8.00
CA LEU A 92 -16.61 13.08 -7.04
C LEU A 92 -16.98 11.64 -7.42
N VAL A 93 -17.22 11.38 -8.70
CA VAL A 93 -17.48 10.02 -9.20
C VAL A 93 -16.24 9.14 -9.00
N LEU A 94 -15.06 9.64 -9.37
CA LEU A 94 -13.80 8.91 -9.20
C LEU A 94 -13.55 8.60 -7.70
N ALA A 95 -13.72 9.59 -6.83
CA ALA A 95 -13.58 9.41 -5.40
C ALA A 95 -14.58 8.38 -4.86
N GLY A 96 -15.82 8.42 -5.30
CA GLY A 96 -16.87 7.46 -4.93
C GLY A 96 -16.54 6.03 -5.37
N VAL A 97 -16.11 5.85 -6.61
CA VAL A 97 -15.70 4.54 -7.16
C VAL A 97 -14.50 3.99 -6.39
N ILE A 98 -13.49 4.82 -6.13
CA ILE A 98 -12.30 4.41 -5.38
C ILE A 98 -12.66 3.99 -3.95
N VAL A 99 -13.49 4.77 -3.26
CA VAL A 99 -13.93 4.44 -1.89
C VAL A 99 -14.72 3.14 -1.87
N ALA A 100 -15.62 2.93 -2.81
CA ALA A 100 -16.41 1.69 -2.92
C ALA A 100 -15.51 0.48 -3.19
N ALA A 101 -14.65 0.56 -4.21
CA ALA A 101 -13.72 -0.52 -4.56
C ALA A 101 -12.73 -0.81 -3.42
N LEU A 102 -12.27 0.21 -2.71
CA LEU A 102 -11.41 0.04 -1.55
C LEU A 102 -12.14 -0.64 -0.39
N ALA A 103 -13.41 -0.30 -0.14
CA ALA A 103 -14.21 -0.93 0.90
C ALA A 103 -14.46 -2.43 0.60
N GLU A 104 -14.76 -2.78 -0.64
CA GLU A 104 -14.89 -4.17 -1.08
C GLU A 104 -13.57 -4.94 -0.96
N ALA A 105 -12.47 -4.34 -1.43
CA ALA A 105 -11.14 -4.91 -1.32
C ALA A 105 -10.75 -5.15 0.15
N MET A 106 -11.05 -4.20 1.03
CA MET A 106 -10.81 -4.32 2.47
C MET A 106 -11.54 -5.51 3.07
N GLN A 107 -12.80 -5.73 2.70
CA GLN A 107 -13.57 -6.86 3.19
C GLN A 107 -12.97 -8.21 2.74
N VAL A 108 -12.55 -8.31 1.48
CA VAL A 108 -11.90 -9.52 0.96
C VAL A 108 -10.57 -9.78 1.65
N VAL A 109 -9.73 -8.77 1.82
CA VAL A 109 -8.43 -8.91 2.48
C VAL A 109 -8.62 -9.29 3.95
N ALA A 110 -9.51 -8.60 4.68
CA ALA A 110 -9.79 -8.88 6.08
C ALA A 110 -10.33 -10.30 6.32
N ALA A 111 -11.11 -10.84 5.37
CA ALA A 111 -11.60 -12.21 5.45
C ALA A 111 -10.49 -13.27 5.31
N ASN A 112 -9.35 -12.92 4.74
CA ASN A 112 -8.23 -13.82 4.47
C ASN A 112 -7.02 -13.60 5.39
N GLU A 113 -6.96 -12.46 6.09
CA GLU A 113 -5.86 -12.17 7.00
C GLU A 113 -6.05 -12.89 8.35
N PRO A 114 -4.97 -13.41 8.95
CA PRO A 114 -4.97 -13.90 10.32
C PRO A 114 -5.39 -12.81 11.30
N SER A 115 -6.06 -13.19 12.38
CA SER A 115 -6.60 -12.26 13.39
C SER A 115 -5.55 -11.33 14.00
N ASP A 116 -4.31 -11.79 14.10
CA ASP A 116 -3.17 -11.03 14.61
C ASP A 116 -2.70 -9.91 13.66
N ARG A 117 -3.00 -10.02 12.36
CA ARG A 117 -2.68 -9.02 11.33
C ARG A 117 -3.85 -8.10 10.98
N LEU A 118 -5.04 -8.38 11.49
CA LEU A 118 -6.23 -7.59 11.18
C LEU A 118 -6.05 -6.10 11.54
N GLY A 119 -5.35 -5.81 12.64
CA GLY A 119 -5.02 -4.45 13.06
C GLY A 119 -4.18 -3.70 12.02
N ASP A 120 -3.19 -4.36 11.41
CA ASP A 120 -2.35 -3.78 10.36
C ASP A 120 -3.17 -3.46 9.10
N VAL A 121 -4.09 -4.35 8.73
CA VAL A 121 -5.02 -4.15 7.60
C VAL A 121 -5.88 -2.92 7.85
N VAL A 122 -6.48 -2.80 9.02
CA VAL A 122 -7.34 -1.65 9.41
C VAL A 122 -6.56 -0.33 9.37
N VAL A 123 -5.34 -0.29 9.91
CA VAL A 123 -4.50 0.91 9.90
C VAL A 123 -4.16 1.32 8.46
N THR A 124 -3.76 0.36 7.65
CA THR A 124 -3.38 0.61 6.25
C THR A 124 -4.53 1.18 5.43
N TYR A 125 -5.72 0.59 5.56
CA TYR A 125 -6.91 1.09 4.88
C TYR A 125 -7.37 2.44 5.45
N GLY A 126 -7.21 2.67 6.75
CA GLY A 126 -7.48 3.97 7.38
C GLY A 126 -6.61 5.09 6.80
N GLN A 127 -5.33 4.82 6.56
CA GLN A 127 -4.41 5.75 5.90
C GLN A 127 -4.83 6.03 4.44
N ALA A 128 -5.21 4.99 3.69
CA ALA A 128 -5.70 5.16 2.33
C ALA A 128 -6.98 6.03 2.30
N LEU A 129 -7.94 5.76 3.17
CA LEU A 129 -9.17 6.57 3.29
C LEU A 129 -8.88 8.02 3.68
N SER A 130 -7.91 8.26 4.56
CA SER A 130 -7.46 9.62 4.90
C SER A 130 -6.89 10.35 3.68
N GLY A 131 -6.07 9.67 2.88
CA GLY A 131 -5.55 10.20 1.61
C GLY A 131 -6.69 10.58 0.65
N PHE A 132 -7.72 9.75 0.51
CA PHE A 132 -8.91 10.09 -0.28
C PHE A 132 -9.68 11.29 0.26
N GLY A 133 -9.78 11.44 1.58
CA GLY A 133 -10.37 12.61 2.20
C GLY A 133 -9.63 13.90 1.81
N GLN A 134 -8.31 13.87 1.75
CA GLN A 134 -7.49 14.99 1.28
C GLN A 134 -7.74 15.33 -0.20
N ILE A 135 -7.91 14.32 -1.06
CA ILE A 135 -8.23 14.51 -2.47
C ILE A 135 -9.60 15.17 -2.64
N ILE A 136 -10.61 14.68 -1.90
CA ILE A 136 -11.95 15.26 -1.91
C ILE A 136 -11.91 16.72 -1.43
N ALA A 137 -11.15 17.00 -0.37
CA ALA A 137 -10.97 18.34 0.15
C ALA A 137 -10.27 19.28 -0.84
N ALA A 138 -9.24 18.78 -1.54
CA ALA A 138 -8.54 19.53 -2.61
C ALA A 138 -9.44 19.80 -3.82
N ALA A 139 -10.42 18.94 -4.08
CA ALA A 139 -11.41 19.12 -5.13
C ALA A 139 -12.54 20.08 -4.78
N ALA A 140 -12.64 20.52 -3.50
CA ALA A 140 -13.70 21.38 -3.04
C ALA A 140 -13.65 22.78 -3.72
N PRO A 141 -14.79 23.40 -4.01
CA PRO A 141 -14.84 24.75 -4.58
C PRO A 141 -14.21 25.78 -3.62
N GLY A 142 -13.38 26.66 -4.14
CA GLY A 142 -12.82 27.79 -3.37
C GLY A 142 -11.36 27.67 -2.94
N GLN A 143 -10.66 26.60 -3.28
CA GLN A 143 -9.20 26.55 -3.09
C GLN A 143 -8.46 27.34 -4.17
N ALA A 144 -7.42 28.09 -3.77
CA ALA A 144 -6.59 28.85 -4.69
C ALA A 144 -5.78 27.92 -5.58
N GLY A 145 -6.01 27.99 -6.87
CA GLY A 145 -5.32 27.22 -7.91
C GLY A 145 -6.00 27.43 -9.26
N ASP A 146 -5.38 26.98 -10.34
CA ASP A 146 -6.01 26.98 -11.63
C ASP A 146 -7.33 26.16 -11.55
N PRO A 147 -8.49 26.80 -11.80
CA PRO A 147 -9.78 26.13 -11.64
C PRO A 147 -9.99 24.97 -12.63
N ALA A 148 -9.13 24.84 -13.64
CA ALA A 148 -9.23 23.80 -14.66
C ALA A 148 -8.57 22.46 -14.25
N GLU A 149 -7.67 22.43 -13.25
CA GLU A 149 -6.87 21.25 -12.93
C GLU A 149 -6.79 21.01 -11.43
N ILE A 150 -6.80 19.73 -11.04
CA ILE A 150 -6.56 19.26 -9.66
C ILE A 150 -5.25 18.49 -9.65
N MET A 151 -4.38 18.79 -8.66
CA MET A 151 -3.17 18.02 -8.44
C MET A 151 -3.50 16.76 -7.63
N PHE A 152 -3.20 15.61 -8.18
CA PHE A 152 -3.55 14.31 -7.62
C PHE A 152 -2.31 13.47 -7.31
N PRO A 153 -2.17 12.85 -6.12
CA PRO A 153 -1.05 11.96 -5.82
C PRO A 153 -1.16 10.65 -6.63
N ALA A 154 -0.44 10.54 -7.73
CA ALA A 154 -0.44 9.32 -8.55
C ALA A 154 -0.03 8.08 -7.78
N ALA A 155 0.90 8.22 -6.83
CA ALA A 155 1.31 7.16 -5.93
C ALA A 155 0.15 6.59 -5.11
N LEU A 156 -0.79 7.42 -4.65
CA LEU A 156 -1.97 6.98 -3.93
C LEU A 156 -2.89 6.12 -4.81
N LEU A 157 -3.10 6.52 -6.07
CA LEU A 157 -3.88 5.74 -7.02
C LEU A 157 -3.24 4.39 -7.32
N ARG A 158 -1.92 4.36 -7.56
CA ARG A 158 -1.18 3.10 -7.79
C ARG A 158 -1.25 2.17 -6.57
N ARG A 159 -1.13 2.72 -5.37
CA ARG A 159 -1.28 1.95 -4.13
C ARG A 159 -2.67 1.34 -4.02
N THR A 160 -3.71 2.15 -4.21
CA THR A 160 -5.10 1.68 -4.19
C THR A 160 -5.33 0.59 -5.22
N ALA A 161 -4.87 0.79 -6.46
CA ALA A 161 -4.95 -0.21 -7.52
C ALA A 161 -4.31 -1.54 -7.11
N ARG A 162 -3.16 -1.50 -6.43
CA ARG A 162 -2.48 -2.70 -5.92
C ARG A 162 -3.33 -3.43 -4.87
N TYR A 163 -3.94 -2.71 -3.92
CA TYR A 163 -4.80 -3.33 -2.92
C TYR A 163 -6.02 -4.01 -3.54
N ILE A 164 -6.67 -3.29 -4.44
CA ILE A 164 -7.83 -3.82 -5.15
C ILE A 164 -7.41 -5.05 -5.99
N GLY A 165 -6.26 -5.00 -6.65
CA GLY A 165 -5.69 -6.11 -7.40
C GLY A 165 -5.41 -7.34 -6.53
N ASN A 166 -4.79 -7.15 -5.36
CA ASN A 166 -4.54 -8.23 -4.41
C ASN A 166 -5.84 -8.86 -3.90
N ALA A 167 -6.86 -8.04 -3.61
CA ALA A 167 -8.17 -8.53 -3.21
C ALA A 167 -8.85 -9.32 -4.34
N ALA A 168 -8.72 -8.87 -5.59
CA ALA A 168 -9.20 -9.59 -6.77
C ALA A 168 -8.54 -10.95 -6.90
N ASP A 169 -7.22 -11.03 -6.68
CA ASP A 169 -6.46 -12.29 -6.71
C ASP A 169 -6.90 -13.25 -5.59
N LEU A 170 -7.08 -12.75 -4.36
CA LEU A 170 -7.60 -13.56 -3.26
C LEU A 170 -9.00 -14.11 -3.58
N ALA A 171 -9.89 -13.26 -4.08
CA ALA A 171 -11.23 -13.69 -4.48
C ALA A 171 -11.17 -14.74 -5.60
N ALA A 172 -10.38 -14.53 -6.65
CA ALA A 172 -10.26 -15.45 -7.78
C ALA A 172 -9.65 -16.81 -7.39
N ASN A 173 -8.65 -16.81 -6.49
CA ASN A 173 -7.88 -17.99 -6.13
C ASN A 173 -8.48 -18.80 -4.95
N GLY A 174 -9.76 -18.62 -4.63
CA GLY A 174 -10.44 -19.40 -3.60
C GLY A 174 -10.23 -18.89 -2.18
N GLY A 175 -9.75 -17.65 -1.98
CA GLY A 175 -9.73 -17.00 -0.68
C GLY A 175 -11.13 -16.93 -0.06
N LYS A 176 -11.22 -16.84 1.27
CA LYS A 176 -12.48 -16.71 1.97
C LYS A 176 -13.19 -15.42 1.53
N LEU A 177 -14.44 -15.53 1.14
CA LEU A 177 -15.29 -14.37 0.88
C LEU A 177 -15.77 -13.74 2.20
N PRO A 178 -16.08 -12.43 2.22
CA PRO A 178 -16.73 -11.79 3.36
C PRO A 178 -18.03 -12.49 3.76
N ASP A 179 -18.38 -12.42 5.04
CA ASP A 179 -19.61 -13.01 5.53
C ASP A 179 -20.83 -12.39 4.83
N GLY A 180 -21.72 -13.25 4.36
CA GLY A 180 -22.91 -12.85 3.62
C GLY A 180 -22.72 -12.71 2.10
N VAL A 181 -21.51 -12.85 1.57
CA VAL A 181 -21.24 -12.86 0.13
C VAL A 181 -21.38 -14.30 -0.39
N PRO A 182 -22.35 -14.59 -1.29
CA PRO A 182 -22.53 -15.92 -1.83
C PRO A 182 -21.34 -16.35 -2.72
N GLU A 183 -20.98 -17.63 -2.66
CA GLU A 183 -19.92 -18.21 -3.50
C GLU A 183 -20.18 -18.00 -5.01
N ALA A 184 -21.45 -17.97 -5.39
CA ALA A 184 -21.85 -17.79 -6.80
C ALA A 184 -21.40 -16.44 -7.39
N VAL A 185 -21.18 -15.40 -6.59
CA VAL A 185 -20.74 -14.07 -7.08
C VAL A 185 -19.22 -13.91 -7.07
N ARG A 186 -18.47 -14.90 -6.63
CA ARG A 186 -17.00 -14.87 -6.52
C ARG A 186 -16.35 -14.37 -7.81
N GLY A 187 -16.71 -14.94 -8.93
CA GLY A 187 -16.13 -14.60 -10.23
C GLY A 187 -16.45 -13.16 -10.64
N GLU A 188 -17.68 -12.71 -10.38
CA GLU A 188 -18.10 -11.34 -10.67
C GLU A 188 -17.37 -10.32 -9.78
N LEU A 189 -17.26 -10.61 -8.48
CA LEU A 189 -16.51 -9.78 -7.53
C LEU A 189 -15.04 -9.63 -7.96
N ALA A 190 -14.37 -10.75 -8.26
CA ALA A 190 -12.98 -10.75 -8.70
C ALA A 190 -12.79 -9.95 -10.00
N ALA A 191 -13.69 -10.13 -10.97
CA ALA A 191 -13.66 -9.40 -12.24
C ALA A 191 -13.90 -7.88 -12.05
N THR A 192 -14.81 -7.51 -11.15
CA THR A 192 -15.09 -6.11 -10.82
C THR A 192 -13.88 -5.45 -10.18
N LEU A 193 -13.32 -6.06 -9.13
CA LEU A 193 -12.12 -5.56 -8.46
C LEU A 193 -10.95 -5.44 -9.44
N ARG A 194 -10.77 -6.41 -10.34
CA ARG A 194 -9.70 -6.35 -11.36
C ARG A 194 -9.89 -5.17 -12.30
N ARG A 195 -11.11 -4.96 -12.81
CA ARG A 195 -11.43 -3.84 -13.68
C ARG A 195 -11.17 -2.49 -13.01
N ASP A 196 -11.53 -2.36 -11.74
CA ASP A 196 -11.32 -1.14 -10.97
C ASP A 196 -9.84 -0.87 -10.75
N ALA A 197 -9.05 -1.90 -10.42
CA ALA A 197 -7.59 -1.80 -10.30
C ALA A 197 -6.95 -1.36 -11.63
N ASP A 198 -7.32 -1.99 -12.74
CA ASP A 198 -6.79 -1.68 -14.07
C ASP A 198 -7.18 -0.26 -14.49
N GLY A 199 -8.40 0.18 -14.18
CA GLY A 199 -8.86 1.53 -14.41
C GLY A 199 -8.03 2.59 -13.69
N LEU A 200 -7.69 2.33 -12.42
CA LEU A 200 -6.83 3.23 -11.63
C LEU A 200 -5.39 3.27 -12.19
N ILE A 201 -4.85 2.12 -12.61
CA ILE A 201 -3.52 2.05 -13.24
C ILE A 201 -3.53 2.83 -14.57
N ALA A 202 -4.54 2.66 -15.39
CA ALA A 202 -4.66 3.37 -16.68
C ALA A 202 -4.63 4.89 -16.49
N VAL A 203 -5.36 5.41 -15.50
CA VAL A 203 -5.34 6.85 -15.17
C VAL A 203 -3.93 7.32 -14.82
N THR A 204 -3.13 6.52 -14.09
CA THR A 204 -1.76 6.90 -13.70
C THR A 204 -0.73 6.74 -14.82
N SER A 205 -1.07 6.04 -15.89
CA SER A 205 -0.16 5.75 -17.01
C SER A 205 -0.33 6.74 -18.17
N THR A 206 -1.34 7.62 -18.13
CA THR A 206 -1.66 8.56 -19.20
C THR A 206 -0.91 9.90 -19.05
N VAL A 207 -0.03 10.02 -18.10
CA VAL A 207 0.86 11.14 -17.79
C VAL A 207 2.31 10.73 -17.98
#